data_551f348bedad37a72222079bc2a96730
#
_entry.id   551f348bedad37a72222079bc2a96730
#
_cell.length_a   1.000
_cell.length_b   1.000
_cell.length_c   1.000
_cell.angle_alpha   90.00
_cell.angle_beta   90.00
_cell.angle_gamma   90.00
#
_symmetry.space_group_name_H-M   'P 1'
#
loop_
_entity.id
_entity.type
_entity.pdbx_description
1 polymer ?
#
loop_
_entity_poly.entity_id
_entity_poly.type
_entity_poly.pdbx_seq_one_letter_code
_entity_poly.pdbx_strand_id
1 'polypeptide(L)'
;MRRIFFFALISCVIASCSISKEARSYRRDIAGKWQLQTIISEGIKGSVKTVLFDEADFNCFIGSNWSFKDHNSLGSYTISATAGCNPLKRDFRWSIYEAKDEPKLLQFKRLDSKLKEIDANNSGFRFTIVELSGTSMKLKSDITFEGKPAAFVYNFIRI
;
A
#
# COMPACT_ATOMS: atom_id res chain seq x y z
N MET A 1 -44.55 45.84 -23.69
CA MET A 1 -43.23 45.23 -23.95
C MET A 1 -42.85 44.44 -22.71
N ARG A 2 -42.98 43.13 -22.76
CA ARG A 2 -42.90 42.21 -21.61
C ARG A 2 -41.53 41.50 -21.69
N ARG A 3 -40.59 41.91 -20.85
CA ARG A 3 -39.23 41.30 -20.79
C ARG A 3 -39.33 40.01 -20.01
N ILE A 4 -39.17 38.87 -20.68
CA ILE A 4 -39.10 37.55 -20.11
C ILE A 4 -37.62 37.32 -19.72
N PHE A 5 -37.33 37.30 -18.41
CA PHE A 5 -36.02 36.90 -17.88
C PHE A 5 -35.96 35.37 -17.85
N PHE A 6 -35.20 34.78 -18.77
CA PHE A 6 -34.81 33.36 -18.69
C PHE A 6 -33.72 33.20 -17.65
N PHE A 7 -34.08 32.72 -16.49
CA PHE A 7 -33.09 32.16 -15.53
C PHE A 7 -32.64 30.81 -16.05
N ALA A 8 -31.47 30.77 -16.69
CA ALA A 8 -30.79 29.52 -16.98
C ALA A 8 -30.22 28.97 -15.66
N LEU A 9 -30.87 27.96 -15.10
CA LEU A 9 -30.43 27.22 -13.94
C LEU A 9 -29.27 26.31 -14.38
N ILE A 10 -28.02 26.77 -14.20
CA ILE A 10 -26.82 25.97 -14.41
C ILE A 10 -26.72 25.01 -13.25
N SER A 11 -27.22 23.78 -13.45
CA SER A 11 -27.04 22.66 -12.53
C SER A 11 -25.58 22.18 -12.60
N CYS A 12 -24.73 22.68 -11.71
CA CYS A 12 -23.39 22.11 -11.49
C CYS A 12 -23.53 20.72 -10.89
N VAL A 13 -23.41 19.70 -11.71
CA VAL A 13 -23.24 18.31 -11.27
C VAL A 13 -21.83 18.22 -10.68
N ILE A 14 -21.73 18.36 -9.37
CA ILE A 14 -20.51 18.10 -8.63
C ILE A 14 -20.33 16.57 -8.62
N ALA A 15 -19.55 16.06 -9.57
CA ALA A 15 -19.06 14.68 -9.54
C ALA A 15 -18.15 14.54 -8.31
N SER A 16 -18.74 14.20 -7.17
CA SER A 16 -18.01 13.90 -5.94
C SER A 16 -17.21 12.62 -6.18
N CYS A 17 -15.89 12.75 -6.35
CA CYS A 17 -14.96 11.62 -6.29
C CYS A 17 -14.94 11.05 -4.86
N SER A 18 -16.00 10.35 -4.48
CA SER A 18 -16.05 9.68 -3.19
C SER A 18 -15.41 8.29 -3.31
N ILE A 19 -14.52 7.96 -2.38
CA ILE A 19 -14.00 6.60 -2.20
C ILE A 19 -15.19 5.65 -2.04
N SER A 20 -15.18 4.50 -2.73
CA SER A 20 -16.25 3.52 -2.68
C SER A 20 -16.50 3.01 -1.25
N LYS A 21 -17.69 2.47 -0.98
CA LYS A 21 -17.99 1.83 0.30
C LYS A 21 -17.05 0.65 0.56
N GLU A 22 -16.70 -0.06 -0.50
CA GLU A 22 -15.81 -1.21 -0.44
C GLU A 22 -14.39 -0.79 -0.08
N ALA A 23 -13.80 0.19 -0.75
CA ALA A 23 -12.47 0.71 -0.40
C ALA A 23 -12.41 1.26 1.03
N ARG A 24 -13.50 1.86 1.52
CA ARG A 24 -13.59 2.27 2.94
C ARG A 24 -13.58 1.07 3.89
N SER A 25 -14.20 -0.07 3.51
CA SER A 25 -14.13 -1.29 4.30
C SER A 25 -12.70 -1.80 4.36
N TYR A 26 -12.04 -1.98 3.20
CA TYR A 26 -10.64 -2.38 3.15
C TYR A 26 -9.72 -1.46 3.99
N ARG A 27 -9.95 -0.14 3.94
CA ARG A 27 -9.20 0.80 4.77
C ARG A 27 -9.35 0.52 6.26
N ARG A 28 -10.59 0.33 6.75
CA ARG A 28 -10.84 0.02 8.17
C ARG A 28 -10.22 -1.31 8.57
N ASP A 29 -10.30 -2.30 7.70
CA ASP A 29 -9.80 -3.64 7.97
C ASP A 29 -8.26 -3.70 7.97
N ILE A 30 -7.59 -2.88 7.15
CA ILE A 30 -6.13 -2.75 7.13
C ILE A 30 -5.64 -1.87 8.28
N ALA A 31 -6.41 -0.86 8.71
CA ALA A 31 -5.99 0.04 9.78
C ALA A 31 -5.67 -0.73 11.05
N GLY A 32 -4.53 -0.42 11.67
CA GLY A 32 -4.04 -1.09 12.87
C GLY A 32 -2.55 -1.42 12.80
N LYS A 33 -2.14 -2.37 13.64
CA LYS A 33 -0.75 -2.82 13.74
C LYS A 33 -0.63 -4.25 13.25
N TRP A 34 0.42 -4.49 12.47
CA TRP A 34 0.68 -5.76 11.82
C TRP A 34 2.16 -6.13 11.96
N GLN A 35 2.44 -7.42 12.02
CA GLN A 35 3.80 -7.93 11.92
C GLN A 35 3.93 -8.78 10.66
N LEU A 36 4.94 -8.51 9.85
CA LEU A 36 5.27 -9.31 8.68
C LEU A 36 5.94 -10.62 9.13
N GLN A 37 5.27 -11.74 8.92
CA GLN A 37 5.74 -13.06 9.36
C GLN A 37 6.66 -13.72 8.34
N THR A 38 6.26 -13.69 7.07
CA THR A 38 7.02 -14.33 6.00
C THR A 38 6.91 -13.55 4.70
N ILE A 39 7.93 -13.69 3.86
CA ILE A 39 7.89 -13.27 2.47
C ILE A 39 8.22 -14.51 1.63
N ILE A 40 7.33 -14.88 0.71
CA ILE A 40 7.50 -16.03 -0.18
C ILE A 40 7.74 -15.51 -1.59
N SER A 41 8.77 -16.00 -2.27
CA SER A 41 9.02 -15.70 -3.68
C SER A 41 8.33 -16.77 -4.55
N GLU A 42 7.42 -16.35 -5.43
CA GLU A 42 6.75 -17.18 -6.43
C GLU A 42 7.42 -17.00 -7.79
N GLY A 43 7.59 -18.10 -8.53
CA GLY A 43 8.18 -18.07 -9.87
C GLY A 43 9.71 -17.92 -9.90
N ILE A 44 10.37 -17.86 -8.74
CA ILE A 44 11.83 -17.77 -8.63
C ILE A 44 12.37 -19.06 -8.03
N LYS A 45 13.36 -19.67 -8.68
CA LYS A 45 14.06 -20.84 -8.17
C LYS A 45 15.33 -20.43 -7.43
N GLY A 46 15.54 -20.95 -6.23
CA GLY A 46 16.73 -20.71 -5.42
C GLY A 46 16.61 -19.54 -4.43
N SER A 47 17.73 -19.13 -3.85
CA SER A 47 17.80 -18.03 -2.89
C SER A 47 17.80 -16.68 -3.62
N VAL A 48 16.88 -15.80 -3.23
CA VAL A 48 16.80 -14.44 -3.77
C VAL A 48 17.51 -13.49 -2.82
N LYS A 49 18.48 -12.75 -3.36
CA LYS A 49 19.01 -11.57 -2.68
C LYS A 49 18.42 -10.35 -3.39
N THR A 50 17.53 -9.65 -2.76
CA THR A 50 16.92 -8.45 -3.32
C THR A 50 16.68 -7.43 -2.23
N VAL A 51 16.75 -6.17 -2.61
CA VAL A 51 16.40 -5.05 -1.75
C VAL A 51 14.93 -4.71 -1.97
N LEU A 52 14.14 -4.71 -0.91
CA LEU A 52 12.76 -4.27 -0.95
C LEU A 52 12.67 -2.77 -0.68
N PHE A 53 11.78 -2.13 -1.41
CA PHE A 53 11.46 -0.71 -1.26
C PHE A 53 12.70 0.19 -1.34
N ASP A 54 13.75 -0.23 -2.06
CA ASP A 54 15.05 0.46 -2.15
C ASP A 54 15.69 0.79 -0.78
N GLU A 55 15.44 -0.02 0.26
CA GLU A 55 15.88 0.28 1.62
C GLU A 55 16.69 -0.84 2.28
N ALA A 56 16.20 -2.09 2.26
CA ALA A 56 16.87 -3.18 2.95
C ALA A 56 16.66 -4.52 2.24
N ASP A 57 17.54 -5.49 2.54
CA ASP A 57 17.36 -6.87 2.09
C ASP A 57 15.98 -7.39 2.52
N PHE A 58 15.33 -8.17 1.67
CA PHE A 58 13.98 -8.66 1.90
C PHE A 58 13.87 -9.47 3.20
N ASN A 59 14.93 -10.17 3.61
CA ASN A 59 14.93 -10.91 4.87
C ASN A 59 14.86 -9.99 6.09
N CYS A 60 15.37 -8.77 5.99
CA CYS A 60 15.31 -7.79 7.07
C CYS A 60 13.88 -7.31 7.37
N PHE A 61 12.98 -7.44 6.40
CA PHE A 61 11.57 -7.12 6.61
C PHE A 61 10.79 -8.20 7.34
N ILE A 62 11.28 -9.45 7.38
CA ILE A 62 10.64 -10.51 8.16
C ILE A 62 10.75 -10.16 9.64
N GLY A 63 9.63 -10.19 10.36
CA GLY A 63 9.51 -9.72 11.74
C GLY A 63 9.30 -8.21 11.90
N SER A 64 9.34 -7.42 10.81
CA SER A 64 9.07 -5.98 10.88
C SER A 64 7.65 -5.67 11.32
N ASN A 65 7.50 -4.58 12.06
CA ASN A 65 6.22 -4.08 12.53
C ASN A 65 5.72 -2.96 11.62
N TRP A 66 4.46 -3.07 11.21
CA TRP A 66 3.77 -2.13 10.34
C TRP A 66 2.58 -1.50 11.05
N SER A 67 2.37 -0.22 10.83
CA SER A 67 1.22 0.51 11.37
C SER A 67 0.52 1.27 10.26
N PHE A 68 -0.79 1.14 10.17
CA PHE A 68 -1.63 1.86 9.22
C PHE A 68 -2.66 2.69 9.97
N LYS A 69 -2.66 4.02 9.75
CA LYS A 69 -3.63 4.95 10.37
C LYS A 69 -4.70 5.31 9.36
N ASP A 70 -5.96 5.06 9.70
CA ASP A 70 -7.08 5.33 8.79
C ASP A 70 -7.30 6.83 8.57
N HIS A 71 -7.34 7.60 9.65
CA HIS A 71 -7.80 9.01 9.65
C HIS A 71 -6.94 9.98 8.82
N ASN A 72 -5.66 9.69 8.62
CA ASN A 72 -4.73 10.60 7.91
C ASN A 72 -3.94 9.92 6.79
N SER A 73 -4.24 8.67 6.46
CA SER A 73 -3.54 7.89 5.44
C SER A 73 -2.03 7.72 5.69
N LEU A 74 -1.57 7.95 6.92
CA LEU A 74 -0.18 7.72 7.28
C LEU A 74 0.01 6.31 7.81
N GLY A 75 1.19 5.78 7.60
CA GLY A 75 1.64 4.52 8.16
C GLY A 75 3.13 4.57 8.43
N SER A 76 3.64 3.53 9.06
CA SER A 76 5.08 3.34 9.24
C SER A 76 5.42 1.87 9.31
N TYR A 77 6.64 1.53 8.91
CA TYR A 77 7.24 0.23 9.24
C TYR A 77 8.54 0.42 10.00
N THR A 78 8.88 -0.58 10.79
CA THR A 78 10.09 -0.61 11.61
C THR A 78 10.76 -1.96 11.46
N ILE A 79 12.03 -1.94 11.04
CA ILE A 79 12.94 -3.09 11.03
C ILE A 79 13.77 -3.02 12.31
N SER A 80 13.82 -4.10 13.08
CA SER A 80 14.66 -4.20 14.27
C SER A 80 16.11 -4.52 13.89
N ALA A 81 17.07 -4.09 14.71
CA ALA A 81 18.45 -4.49 14.55
C ALA A 81 18.60 -6.00 14.77
N THR A 82 19.12 -6.70 13.78
CA THR A 82 19.49 -8.12 13.85
C THR A 82 20.80 -8.34 13.10
N ALA A 83 21.40 -9.54 13.22
CA ALA A 83 22.62 -9.85 12.48
C ALA A 83 22.40 -9.67 10.96
N GLY A 84 23.12 -8.73 10.36
CA GLY A 84 23.02 -8.39 8.93
C GLY A 84 21.92 -7.40 8.55
N CYS A 85 21.11 -6.92 9.51
CA CYS A 85 20.07 -5.93 9.26
C CYS A 85 20.25 -4.69 10.14
N ASN A 86 20.38 -3.54 9.50
CA ASN A 86 20.40 -2.26 10.19
C ASN A 86 18.97 -1.87 10.65
N PRO A 87 18.82 -1.26 11.83
CA PRO A 87 17.53 -0.78 12.28
C PRO A 87 17.03 0.33 11.35
N LEU A 88 15.78 0.27 10.98
CA LEU A 88 15.16 1.24 10.10
C LEU A 88 13.74 1.55 10.58
N LYS A 89 13.38 2.84 10.58
CA LYS A 89 12.00 3.28 10.68
C LYS A 89 11.68 4.14 9.47
N ARG A 90 10.58 3.83 8.78
CA ARG A 90 10.11 4.58 7.62
C ARG A 90 8.65 4.93 7.77
N ASP A 91 8.32 6.20 7.60
CA ASP A 91 6.95 6.66 7.45
C ASP A 91 6.53 6.57 5.97
N PHE A 92 5.24 6.34 5.73
CA PHE A 92 4.67 6.29 4.40
C PHE A 92 3.24 6.84 4.37
N ARG A 93 2.79 7.25 3.19
CA ARG A 93 1.38 7.57 2.91
C ARG A 93 0.77 6.42 2.11
N TRP A 94 -0.42 5.98 2.50
CA TRP A 94 -1.07 4.83 1.89
C TRP A 94 -2.50 5.10 1.48
N SER A 95 -2.98 4.31 0.52
CA SER A 95 -4.37 4.34 0.07
C SER A 95 -4.76 2.99 -0.53
N ILE A 96 -6.07 2.78 -0.68
CA ILE A 96 -6.62 1.69 -1.49
C ILE A 96 -6.89 2.24 -2.87
N TYR A 97 -6.31 1.61 -3.88
CA TYR A 97 -6.59 1.87 -5.28
C TYR A 97 -7.62 0.88 -5.80
N GLU A 98 -8.59 1.41 -6.52
CA GLU A 98 -9.65 0.63 -7.16
C GLU A 98 -9.67 0.97 -8.64
N ALA A 99 -9.65 -0.06 -9.47
CA ALA A 99 -10.07 0.02 -10.86
C ALA A 99 -11.31 -0.85 -11.04
N LYS A 100 -12.10 -0.53 -12.05
CA LYS A 100 -13.31 -1.31 -12.37
C LYS A 100 -12.89 -2.71 -12.79
N ASP A 101 -13.53 -3.72 -12.20
CA ASP A 101 -13.33 -5.14 -12.49
C ASP A 101 -11.90 -5.66 -12.22
N GLU A 102 -11.13 -4.95 -11.39
CA GLU A 102 -9.77 -5.34 -10.98
C GLU A 102 -9.69 -5.60 -9.47
N PRO A 103 -8.70 -6.40 -9.02
CA PRO A 103 -8.42 -6.58 -7.60
C PRO A 103 -8.11 -5.24 -6.91
N LYS A 104 -8.50 -5.12 -5.64
CA LYS A 104 -8.13 -3.95 -4.83
C LYS A 104 -6.64 -3.97 -4.54
N LEU A 105 -6.00 -2.82 -4.70
CA LEU A 105 -4.58 -2.67 -4.43
C LEU A 105 -4.37 -1.80 -3.19
N LEU A 106 -3.54 -2.26 -2.28
CA LEU A 106 -2.90 -1.41 -1.29
C LEU A 106 -1.71 -0.74 -1.96
N GLN A 107 -1.66 0.57 -1.93
CA GLN A 107 -0.51 1.32 -2.43
C GLN A 107 0.06 2.23 -1.35
N PHE A 108 1.38 2.43 -1.36
CA PHE A 108 2.02 3.40 -0.49
C PHE A 108 3.21 4.10 -1.16
N LYS A 109 3.53 5.29 -0.64
CA LYS A 109 4.72 6.07 -0.96
C LYS A 109 5.48 6.36 0.31
N ARG A 110 6.80 6.21 0.25
CA ARG A 110 7.68 6.50 1.38
C ARG A 110 7.77 8.00 1.63
N LEU A 111 7.96 8.36 2.87
CA LEU A 111 8.07 9.74 3.32
C LEU A 111 9.38 9.98 4.05
N ASP A 112 9.90 11.19 3.97
CA ASP A 112 11.00 11.68 4.80
C ASP A 112 10.50 12.10 6.20
N SER A 113 11.42 12.57 7.04
CA SER A 113 11.11 13.06 8.40
C SER A 113 10.19 14.28 8.42
N LYS A 114 10.01 14.97 7.29
CA LYS A 114 9.11 16.12 7.11
C LYS A 114 7.79 15.73 6.44
N LEU A 115 7.52 14.43 6.31
CA LEU A 115 6.35 13.83 5.65
C LEU A 115 6.22 14.21 4.17
N LYS A 116 7.35 14.47 3.50
CA LYS A 116 7.41 14.66 2.04
C LYS A 116 7.73 13.34 1.35
N GLU A 117 7.12 13.10 0.20
CA GLU A 117 7.36 11.92 -0.64
C GLU A 117 8.80 11.91 -1.13
N ILE A 118 9.48 10.76 -0.99
CA ILE A 118 10.88 10.55 -1.40
C ILE A 118 11.00 9.63 -2.62
N ASP A 119 9.91 8.98 -3.02
CA ASP A 119 9.93 8.09 -4.19
C ASP A 119 10.00 8.91 -5.48
N ALA A 120 10.99 8.58 -6.33
CA ALA A 120 11.24 9.29 -7.57
C ALA A 120 10.03 9.24 -8.52
N ASN A 121 9.84 10.30 -9.32
CA ASN A 121 8.82 10.39 -10.35
C ASN A 121 7.39 10.08 -9.89
N ASN A 122 7.08 10.37 -8.64
CA ASN A 122 5.76 10.08 -8.07
C ASN A 122 5.41 8.57 -8.07
N SER A 123 6.41 7.71 -8.24
CA SER A 123 6.27 6.27 -8.11
C SER A 123 5.91 5.91 -6.66
N GLY A 124 5.55 4.69 -6.44
CA GLY A 124 5.25 4.12 -5.13
C GLY A 124 5.13 2.62 -5.27
N PHE A 125 4.81 1.95 -4.19
CA PHE A 125 4.70 0.50 -4.16
C PHE A 125 3.24 0.09 -4.15
N ARG A 126 2.91 -0.95 -4.92
CA ARG A 126 1.55 -1.49 -5.05
C ARG A 126 1.54 -2.97 -4.73
N PHE A 127 0.49 -3.37 -4.03
CA PHE A 127 0.26 -4.76 -3.66
C PHE A 127 -1.18 -5.13 -3.97
N THR A 128 -1.37 -6.25 -4.61
CA THR A 128 -2.69 -6.89 -4.67
C THR A 128 -3.04 -7.39 -3.27
N ILE A 129 -4.22 -7.05 -2.77
CA ILE A 129 -4.75 -7.61 -1.53
C ILE A 129 -5.32 -8.99 -1.87
N VAL A 130 -4.58 -10.05 -1.53
CA VAL A 130 -4.96 -11.43 -1.82
C VAL A 130 -5.95 -11.95 -0.77
N GLU A 131 -5.68 -11.62 0.50
CA GLU A 131 -6.51 -12.04 1.63
C GLU A 131 -6.45 -10.96 2.71
N LEU A 132 -7.58 -10.68 3.33
CA LEU A 132 -7.69 -9.74 4.44
C LEU A 132 -8.76 -10.22 5.41
N SER A 133 -8.37 -10.36 6.67
CA SER A 133 -9.25 -10.72 7.78
C SER A 133 -8.98 -9.85 8.99
N GLY A 134 -9.71 -10.06 10.09
CA GLY A 134 -9.46 -9.35 11.35
C GLY A 134 -8.09 -9.65 11.95
N THR A 135 -7.44 -10.76 11.60
CA THR A 135 -6.20 -11.26 12.21
C THR A 135 -5.05 -11.49 11.24
N SER A 136 -5.32 -11.63 9.95
CA SER A 136 -4.32 -11.90 8.90
C SER A 136 -4.52 -11.03 7.67
N MET A 137 -3.40 -10.71 7.01
CA MET A 137 -3.39 -10.01 5.74
C MET A 137 -2.33 -10.63 4.83
N LYS A 138 -2.71 -10.94 3.59
CA LYS A 138 -1.80 -11.44 2.56
C LYS A 138 -1.77 -10.46 1.40
N LEU A 139 -0.60 -9.92 1.14
CA LEU A 139 -0.34 -8.98 0.05
C LEU A 139 0.57 -9.63 -0.99
N LYS A 140 0.42 -9.25 -2.25
CA LYS A 140 1.26 -9.74 -3.35
C LYS A 140 1.75 -8.58 -4.19
N SER A 141 3.05 -8.55 -4.48
CA SER A 141 3.63 -7.67 -5.48
C SER A 141 4.13 -8.49 -6.67
N ASP A 142 3.61 -8.21 -7.85
CA ASP A 142 4.08 -8.82 -9.08
C ASP A 142 5.36 -8.12 -9.54
N ILE A 143 6.32 -8.93 -9.99
CA ILE A 143 7.63 -8.47 -10.47
C ILE A 143 8.00 -9.21 -11.76
N THR A 144 9.02 -8.74 -12.45
CA THR A 144 9.67 -9.49 -13.52
C THR A 144 11.05 -9.92 -13.04
N PHE A 145 11.32 -11.21 -13.07
CA PHE A 145 12.63 -11.77 -12.72
C PHE A 145 13.19 -12.56 -13.93
N GLU A 146 14.36 -12.19 -14.40
CA GLU A 146 14.99 -12.79 -15.60
C GLU A 146 14.04 -12.88 -16.82
N GLY A 147 13.24 -11.81 -17.02
CA GLY A 147 12.28 -11.72 -18.11
C GLY A 147 11.02 -12.57 -17.94
N LYS A 148 10.81 -13.20 -16.80
CA LYS A 148 9.64 -14.04 -16.50
C LYS A 148 8.79 -13.41 -15.39
N PRO A 149 7.46 -13.64 -15.42
CA PRO A 149 6.59 -13.23 -14.32
C PRO A 149 6.99 -13.94 -13.03
N ALA A 150 7.09 -13.17 -11.95
CA ALA A 150 7.36 -13.63 -10.60
C ALA A 150 6.62 -12.75 -9.59
N ALA A 151 6.59 -13.13 -8.33
CA ALA A 151 5.95 -12.31 -7.31
C ALA A 151 6.60 -12.52 -5.93
N PHE A 152 6.42 -11.50 -5.06
CA PHE A 152 6.60 -11.66 -3.62
C PHE A 152 5.23 -11.67 -2.94
N VAL A 153 5.03 -12.64 -2.05
CA VAL A 153 3.82 -12.77 -1.22
C VAL A 153 4.21 -12.51 0.22
N TYR A 154 3.58 -11.49 0.80
CA TYR A 154 3.82 -11.01 2.16
C TYR A 154 2.69 -11.45 3.07
N ASN A 155 3.00 -12.22 4.10
CA ASN A 155 2.03 -12.71 5.07
C ASN A 155 2.18 -11.95 6.39
N PHE A 156 1.13 -11.25 6.79
CA PHE A 156 1.06 -10.46 8.01
C PHE A 156 0.10 -11.07 9.02
N ILE A 157 0.40 -10.89 10.29
CA ILE A 157 -0.55 -11.09 11.40
C ILE A 157 -0.80 -9.76 12.11
N ARG A 158 -2.00 -9.61 12.65
CA ARG A 158 -2.34 -8.44 13.47
C ARG A 158 -1.73 -8.58 14.88
N ILE A 159 -1.20 -7.48 15.43
CA ILE A 159 -0.59 -7.41 16.76
C ILE A 159 -1.21 -6.29 17.60
#